data_dc3c7d7d01aea934d8488da8d32ddf42
#
_entry.id   dc3c7d7d01aea934d8488da8d32ddf42
#
_cell.length_a   1.000
_cell.length_b   1.000
_cell.length_c   1.000
_cell.angle_alpha   90.00
_cell.angle_beta   90.00
_cell.angle_gamma   90.00
#
_symmetry.space_group_name_H-M   'P 1'
#
loop_
_entity.id
_entity.type
_entity.pdbx_description
1 polymer ?
#
loop_
_entity_poly.entity_id
_entity_poly.type
_entity_poly.pdbx_seq_one_letter_code
_entity_poly.pdbx_strand_id
1 'polypeptide(L)'
;MQTHLRIAGLAMVLTTSLALAETSPTKAETVLVLSDTDMVPTVYETGELGPYNAEHRDTLSIITSPPDEAPFVTAIEISNSTYGPPGALDLSPDGLYAFVAETFRQRPEGATRLEELPQGDTIRSVSLDGARSAIVDSVRIGTQPQAIQVSPSGDLIAAITVDPGRELAFVPLKDGRFGPVASFSLQLEPSTGFIPLKSTWVQWHPSGRYIAVNLVDRNQVAFYEVVRGQDGTVSEVQPWGNRVHTNKFPFVGRFSPDGRYYVTSDVQWGVDTDGFYGVREGILTTVRLANVGARGDTARHTVPHITLGGWGAETVAFSPDGRFLVTSNLRGTGKPKGSRDWTEQASLSLYELDSETGRLTLHGEWPISGVLPQGLAFDRGGRRVFVGVNRYRNESTSPGGAVEVWRITEEGRPALVATQDRFRLPPGVHTIAGR
;
A
#
# COMPACT_ATOMS: atom_id res chain seq x y z
N MET A 1 -15.88 -38.91 -84.29
CA MET A 1 -15.54 -39.37 -82.97
C MET A 1 -15.13 -38.14 -82.14
N GLN A 2 -16.05 -37.57 -81.40
CA GLN A 2 -15.83 -36.42 -80.51
C GLN A 2 -16.05 -36.85 -79.11
N THR A 3 -15.00 -36.79 -78.27
CA THR A 3 -15.06 -37.16 -76.87
C THR A 3 -15.29 -35.90 -76.03
N HIS A 4 -16.42 -35.81 -75.35
CA HIS A 4 -16.73 -34.70 -74.46
C HIS A 4 -16.14 -34.99 -73.06
N LEU A 5 -15.26 -34.11 -72.62
CA LEU A 5 -14.73 -34.10 -71.28
C LEU A 5 -15.65 -33.20 -70.37
N ARG A 6 -16.26 -33.78 -69.34
CA ARG A 6 -17.01 -33.05 -68.34
C ARG A 6 -16.11 -32.71 -67.16
N ILE A 7 -15.90 -31.42 -66.91
CA ILE A 7 -15.22 -30.92 -65.71
C ILE A 7 -16.29 -30.72 -64.65
N ALA A 8 -16.17 -31.46 -63.53
CA ALA A 8 -16.96 -31.26 -62.34
C ALA A 8 -16.28 -30.22 -61.43
N GLY A 9 -16.88 -29.07 -61.25
CA GLY A 9 -16.40 -28.05 -60.32
C GLY A 9 -16.82 -28.41 -58.88
N LEU A 10 -15.85 -28.55 -58.02
CA LEU A 10 -16.06 -28.72 -56.57
C LEU A 10 -16.09 -27.36 -55.92
N ALA A 11 -17.26 -26.91 -55.48
CA ALA A 11 -17.42 -25.67 -54.70
C ALA A 11 -17.07 -25.98 -53.22
N MET A 12 -15.99 -25.42 -52.75
CA MET A 12 -15.54 -25.49 -51.33
C MET A 12 -16.24 -24.34 -50.59
N VAL A 13 -17.23 -24.66 -49.77
CA VAL A 13 -17.86 -23.70 -48.84
C VAL A 13 -16.94 -23.56 -47.62
N LEU A 14 -16.23 -22.45 -47.52
CA LEU A 14 -15.54 -22.06 -46.30
C LEU A 14 -16.58 -21.51 -45.32
N THR A 15 -16.95 -22.29 -44.31
CA THR A 15 -17.65 -21.81 -43.12
C THR A 15 -16.63 -21.20 -42.17
N THR A 16 -16.50 -19.87 -42.15
CA THR A 16 -15.82 -19.11 -41.09
C THR A 16 -16.69 -19.13 -39.84
N SER A 17 -16.37 -20.02 -38.92
CA SER A 17 -16.88 -19.92 -37.55
C SER A 17 -16.22 -18.70 -36.86
N LEU A 18 -16.97 -17.61 -36.71
CA LEU A 18 -16.63 -16.59 -35.72
C LEU A 18 -16.76 -17.23 -34.34
N ALA A 19 -15.64 -17.56 -33.73
CA ALA A 19 -15.59 -17.79 -32.31
C ALA A 19 -15.88 -16.46 -31.63
N LEU A 20 -17.08 -16.26 -31.13
CA LEU A 20 -17.37 -15.25 -30.12
C LEU A 20 -16.50 -15.59 -28.91
N ALA A 21 -15.46 -14.79 -28.67
CA ALA A 21 -14.76 -14.85 -27.43
C ALA A 21 -15.80 -14.53 -26.34
N GLU A 22 -16.20 -15.55 -25.58
CA GLU A 22 -16.96 -15.37 -24.35
C GLU A 22 -16.08 -14.46 -23.46
N THR A 23 -16.43 -13.19 -23.37
CA THR A 23 -15.88 -12.29 -22.36
C THR A 23 -16.39 -12.83 -21.04
N SER A 24 -15.52 -13.50 -20.27
CA SER A 24 -15.79 -13.82 -18.88
C SER A 24 -16.32 -12.55 -18.22
N PRO A 25 -17.41 -12.62 -17.42
CA PRO A 25 -17.94 -11.45 -16.75
C PRO A 25 -16.81 -10.81 -15.94
N THR A 26 -16.51 -9.56 -16.26
CA THR A 26 -15.50 -8.81 -15.55
C THR A 26 -15.93 -8.74 -14.09
N LYS A 27 -15.14 -9.34 -13.19
CA LYS A 27 -15.43 -9.35 -11.75
C LYS A 27 -15.49 -7.90 -11.27
N ALA A 28 -16.45 -7.58 -10.39
CA ALA A 28 -16.54 -6.27 -9.76
C ALA A 28 -15.17 -5.85 -9.17
N GLU A 29 -14.79 -4.61 -9.39
CA GLU A 29 -13.61 -4.04 -8.77
C GLU A 29 -13.93 -3.63 -7.34
N THR A 30 -13.06 -3.98 -6.41
CA THR A 30 -13.23 -3.65 -5.00
C THR A 30 -12.03 -2.85 -4.52
N VAL A 31 -12.31 -1.69 -3.92
CA VAL A 31 -11.32 -0.85 -3.25
C VAL A 31 -11.70 -0.72 -1.79
N LEU A 32 -10.77 -1.06 -0.91
CA LEU A 32 -10.89 -1.01 0.53
C LEU A 32 -10.19 0.22 1.07
N VAL A 33 -10.78 0.88 2.03
CA VAL A 33 -10.25 2.15 2.57
C VAL A 33 -10.44 2.20 4.08
N LEU A 34 -9.36 2.46 4.80
CA LEU A 34 -9.43 2.76 6.23
C LEU A 34 -9.54 4.25 6.48
N SER A 35 -10.40 4.61 7.44
CA SER A 35 -10.52 5.95 7.98
C SER A 35 -10.37 5.93 9.49
N ASP A 36 -9.39 6.68 9.99
CA ASP A 36 -9.16 7.00 11.41
C ASP A 36 -9.79 8.36 11.69
N THR A 37 -11.03 8.36 12.17
CA THR A 37 -11.85 9.56 12.23
C THR A 37 -11.41 10.55 13.30
N ASP A 38 -10.69 10.09 14.31
CA ASP A 38 -10.20 10.90 15.43
C ASP A 38 -8.88 11.64 15.10
N MET A 39 -8.12 11.15 14.14
CA MET A 39 -6.84 11.73 13.78
C MET A 39 -7.00 12.97 12.90
N VAL A 40 -6.44 14.07 13.36
CA VAL A 40 -6.36 15.31 12.58
C VAL A 40 -5.02 15.40 11.84
N PRO A 41 -4.96 16.03 10.66
CA PRO A 41 -3.71 16.09 9.88
C PRO A 41 -2.51 16.69 10.61
N THR A 42 -2.75 17.58 11.56
CA THR A 42 -1.70 18.26 12.34
C THR A 42 -1.10 17.38 13.44
N VAL A 43 -1.70 16.22 13.77
CA VAL A 43 -1.22 15.34 14.84
C VAL A 43 0.23 14.86 14.62
N TYR A 44 0.63 14.68 13.38
CA TYR A 44 2.01 14.28 13.05
C TYR A 44 3.05 15.34 13.44
N GLU A 45 2.66 16.60 13.52
CA GLU A 45 3.55 17.70 13.92
C GLU A 45 3.39 18.07 15.40
N THR A 46 2.16 18.07 15.91
CA THR A 46 1.85 18.62 17.24
C THR A 46 1.69 17.54 18.30
N GLY A 47 1.41 16.30 17.91
CA GLY A 47 0.98 15.24 18.82
C GLY A 47 -0.43 15.49 19.42
N GLU A 48 -1.12 16.56 19.01
CA GLU A 48 -2.44 16.91 19.55
C GLU A 48 -3.54 16.27 18.70
N LEU A 49 -4.46 15.55 19.36
CA LEU A 49 -5.66 15.00 18.74
C LEU A 49 -6.67 16.13 18.50
N GLY A 50 -7.55 15.96 17.53
CA GLY A 50 -8.67 16.86 17.31
C GLY A 50 -9.67 16.87 18.48
N PRO A 51 -10.71 17.72 18.42
CA PRO A 51 -11.79 17.67 19.39
C PRO A 51 -12.39 16.27 19.51
N TYR A 52 -12.60 15.80 20.75
CA TYR A 52 -13.23 14.51 20.98
C TYR A 52 -14.70 14.56 20.52
N ASN A 53 -15.12 13.53 19.81
CA ASN A 53 -16.52 13.33 19.44
C ASN A 53 -16.88 11.85 19.68
N ALA A 54 -17.80 11.62 20.61
CA ALA A 54 -18.25 10.28 20.99
C ALA A 54 -18.95 9.51 19.84
N GLU A 55 -19.34 10.19 18.76
CA GLU A 55 -19.95 9.57 17.57
C GLU A 55 -18.92 9.16 16.52
N HIS A 56 -17.66 9.60 16.64
CA HIS A 56 -16.61 9.19 15.71
C HIS A 56 -16.32 7.70 15.86
N ARG A 57 -16.29 7.01 14.74
CA ARG A 57 -15.92 5.59 14.63
C ARG A 57 -14.98 5.42 13.46
N ASP A 58 -13.90 4.70 13.73
CA ASP A 58 -13.03 4.25 12.65
C ASP A 58 -13.77 3.25 11.77
N THR A 59 -13.49 3.31 10.48
CA THR A 59 -14.21 2.50 9.51
C THR A 59 -13.31 1.82 8.49
N LEU A 60 -13.74 0.64 8.07
CA LEU A 60 -13.37 0.05 6.79
C LEU A 60 -14.48 0.36 5.80
N SER A 61 -14.22 1.21 4.83
CA SER A 61 -15.10 1.47 3.71
C SER A 61 -14.77 0.54 2.55
N ILE A 62 -15.80 -0.05 1.94
CA ILE A 62 -15.72 -0.99 0.81
C ILE A 62 -16.39 -0.31 -0.38
N ILE A 63 -15.60 0.12 -1.35
CA ILE A 63 -16.07 0.69 -2.61
C ILE A 63 -16.16 -0.47 -3.60
N THR A 64 -17.35 -0.76 -4.08
CA THR A 64 -17.60 -1.81 -5.09
C THR A 64 -18.03 -1.16 -6.38
N SER A 65 -17.34 -1.48 -7.47
CA SER A 65 -17.63 -1.00 -8.82
C SER A 65 -18.00 -2.19 -9.71
N PRO A 66 -19.29 -2.55 -9.78
CA PRO A 66 -19.75 -3.59 -10.70
C PRO A 66 -19.56 -3.13 -12.17
N PRO A 67 -19.39 -4.05 -13.12
CA PRO A 67 -19.11 -3.70 -14.53
C PRO A 67 -20.19 -2.84 -15.19
N ASP A 68 -21.46 -3.11 -14.86
CA ASP A 68 -22.63 -2.54 -15.53
C ASP A 68 -23.54 -1.72 -14.61
N GLU A 69 -23.11 -1.43 -13.39
CA GLU A 69 -23.88 -0.70 -12.39
C GLU A 69 -23.07 0.47 -11.82
N ALA A 70 -23.78 1.42 -11.21
CA ALA A 70 -23.11 2.52 -10.51
C ALA A 70 -22.31 1.98 -9.29
N PRO A 71 -21.10 2.49 -9.04
CA PRO A 71 -20.35 2.16 -7.85
C PRO A 71 -21.12 2.51 -6.57
N PHE A 72 -20.96 1.70 -5.54
CA PHE A 72 -21.52 1.95 -4.22
C PHE A 72 -20.51 1.75 -3.10
N VAL A 73 -20.79 2.34 -1.94
CA VAL A 73 -19.92 2.27 -0.76
C VAL A 73 -20.72 1.64 0.39
N THR A 74 -20.12 0.62 1.01
CA THR A 74 -20.56 0.11 2.31
C THR A 74 -19.45 0.35 3.34
N ALA A 75 -19.77 0.38 4.63
CA ALA A 75 -18.79 0.59 5.69
C ALA A 75 -19.03 -0.32 6.88
N ILE A 76 -17.96 -0.70 7.56
CA ILE A 76 -17.95 -1.48 8.79
C ILE A 76 -17.17 -0.68 9.82
N GLU A 77 -17.74 -0.55 11.03
CA GLU A 77 -16.99 0.01 12.16
C GLU A 77 -15.89 -0.97 12.57
N ILE A 78 -14.67 -0.50 12.55
CA ILE A 78 -13.49 -1.28 12.92
C ILE A 78 -12.36 -0.35 13.34
N SER A 79 -11.88 -0.52 14.57
CA SER A 79 -10.74 0.26 15.06
C SER A 79 -9.50 -0.01 14.19
N ASN A 80 -8.93 1.06 13.67
CA ASN A 80 -7.82 0.99 12.72
C ASN A 80 -6.84 2.16 12.86
N SER A 81 -6.91 2.90 13.96
CA SER A 81 -6.07 4.07 14.19
C SER A 81 -4.60 3.77 13.93
N THR A 82 -3.97 4.59 13.14
CA THR A 82 -2.59 4.40 12.72
C THR A 82 -1.76 5.67 12.90
N TYR A 83 -0.54 5.49 13.40
CA TYR A 83 0.51 6.50 13.41
C TYR A 83 1.75 5.86 12.80
N GLY A 84 1.86 5.97 11.51
CA GLY A 84 2.91 5.30 10.74
C GLY A 84 2.56 5.26 9.25
N PRO A 85 3.17 4.35 8.49
CA PRO A 85 2.89 4.21 7.07
C PRO A 85 1.46 3.68 6.83
N PRO A 86 0.88 3.94 5.65
CA PRO A 86 -0.43 3.43 5.28
C PRO A 86 -0.37 1.91 4.98
N GLY A 87 -0.06 1.12 6.00
CA GLY A 87 0.17 -0.32 5.93
C GLY A 87 -0.78 -1.17 6.78
N ALA A 88 -1.81 -0.56 7.38
CA ALA A 88 -2.71 -1.25 8.30
C ALA A 88 -3.79 -2.13 7.62
N LEU A 89 -3.81 -2.21 6.30
CA LEU A 89 -4.83 -2.92 5.51
C LEU A 89 -4.19 -3.72 4.40
N ASP A 90 -4.66 -4.96 4.23
CA ASP A 90 -4.41 -5.72 3.01
C ASP A 90 -5.61 -6.60 2.64
N LEU A 91 -5.62 -7.11 1.41
CA LEU A 91 -6.70 -7.86 0.78
C LEU A 91 -6.21 -9.25 0.39
N SER A 92 -7.02 -10.29 0.67
CA SER A 92 -6.71 -11.63 0.18
C SER A 92 -6.63 -11.69 -1.35
N PRO A 93 -5.77 -12.54 -1.94
CA PRO A 93 -5.61 -12.63 -3.40
C PRO A 93 -6.89 -12.96 -4.16
N ASP A 94 -7.82 -13.68 -3.54
CA ASP A 94 -9.13 -14.01 -4.11
C ASP A 94 -10.14 -12.85 -4.01
N GLY A 95 -9.84 -11.82 -3.18
CA GLY A 95 -10.70 -10.67 -2.93
C GLY A 95 -11.88 -10.96 -2.00
N LEU A 96 -11.83 -12.05 -1.22
CA LEU A 96 -12.92 -12.44 -0.34
C LEU A 96 -12.78 -11.93 1.10
N TYR A 97 -11.56 -11.57 1.52
CA TYR A 97 -11.26 -11.14 2.88
C TYR A 97 -10.37 -9.90 2.90
N ALA A 98 -10.70 -8.97 3.80
CA ALA A 98 -9.82 -7.87 4.19
C ALA A 98 -9.19 -8.16 5.55
N PHE A 99 -7.95 -7.69 5.74
CA PHE A 99 -7.24 -7.80 7.01
C PHE A 99 -6.86 -6.40 7.49
N VAL A 100 -7.25 -6.08 8.72
CA VAL A 100 -7.10 -4.75 9.31
C VAL A 100 -6.27 -4.87 10.58
N ALA A 101 -5.14 -4.18 10.62
CA ALA A 101 -4.31 -4.04 11.81
C ALA A 101 -4.71 -2.81 12.62
N GLU A 102 -4.62 -2.93 13.94
CA GLU A 102 -4.92 -1.88 14.90
C GLU A 102 -3.62 -1.42 15.57
N THR A 103 -3.06 -0.28 15.12
CA THR A 103 -1.84 0.30 15.72
C THR A 103 -2.13 0.95 17.06
N PHE A 104 -3.22 1.71 17.14
CA PHE A 104 -3.82 2.20 18.38
C PHE A 104 -5.25 1.72 18.49
N ARG A 105 -5.71 1.54 19.72
CA ARG A 105 -7.11 1.24 20.00
C ARG A 105 -7.94 2.51 19.94
N GLN A 106 -9.25 2.35 19.93
CA GLN A 106 -10.18 3.47 19.95
C GLN A 106 -9.81 4.48 21.04
N ARG A 107 -9.86 5.76 20.69
CA ARG A 107 -9.56 6.88 21.56
C ARG A 107 -10.48 6.89 22.80
N PRO A 108 -9.93 6.90 24.02
CA PRO A 108 -10.73 7.07 25.24
C PRO A 108 -11.21 8.52 25.37
N GLU A 109 -12.35 8.67 26.05
CA GLU A 109 -12.84 9.99 26.43
C GLU A 109 -11.78 10.74 27.25
N GLY A 110 -11.57 12.01 26.93
CA GLY A 110 -10.61 12.89 27.61
C GLY A 110 -9.19 12.84 27.07
N ALA A 111 -8.83 11.86 26.24
CA ALA A 111 -7.53 11.87 25.58
C ALA A 111 -7.42 13.06 24.60
N THR A 112 -6.36 13.85 24.72
CA THR A 112 -6.09 15.04 23.91
C THR A 112 -4.81 14.91 23.09
N ARG A 113 -3.98 13.94 23.43
CA ARG A 113 -2.68 13.72 22.83
C ARG A 113 -2.51 12.30 22.32
N LEU A 114 -1.72 12.14 21.28
CA LEU A 114 -1.42 10.85 20.65
C LEU A 114 -0.83 9.84 21.65
N GLU A 115 0.04 10.28 22.54
CA GLU A 115 0.67 9.45 23.57
C GLU A 115 -0.30 8.88 24.62
N GLU A 116 -1.53 9.42 24.69
CA GLU A 116 -2.59 8.95 25.58
C GLU A 116 -3.44 7.84 24.92
N LEU A 117 -3.25 7.57 23.64
CA LEU A 117 -3.97 6.50 22.96
C LEU A 117 -3.45 5.12 23.42
N PRO A 118 -4.36 4.19 23.77
CA PRO A 118 -3.97 2.83 24.10
C PRO A 118 -3.37 2.12 22.90
N GLN A 119 -2.26 1.43 23.11
CA GLN A 119 -1.61 0.65 22.06
C GLN A 119 -2.49 -0.52 21.59
N GLY A 120 -2.60 -0.69 20.26
CA GLY A 120 -3.22 -1.84 19.64
C GLY A 120 -2.27 -3.05 19.58
N ASP A 121 -2.82 -4.22 19.30
CA ASP A 121 -2.06 -5.47 19.23
C ASP A 121 -2.68 -6.51 18.29
N THR A 122 -3.70 -6.11 17.52
CA THR A 122 -4.62 -7.04 16.88
C THR A 122 -4.64 -6.88 15.36
N ILE A 123 -4.81 -8.00 14.65
CA ILE A 123 -5.32 -8.03 13.26
C ILE A 123 -6.75 -8.59 13.31
N ARG A 124 -7.66 -7.98 12.56
CA ARG A 124 -9.02 -8.47 12.32
C ARG A 124 -9.21 -8.89 10.88
N SER A 125 -9.91 -9.98 10.68
CA SER A 125 -10.34 -10.46 9.37
C SER A 125 -11.79 -10.09 9.13
N VAL A 126 -12.07 -9.56 7.94
CA VAL A 126 -13.41 -9.13 7.51
C VAL A 126 -13.76 -9.89 6.24
N SER A 127 -14.89 -10.61 6.23
CA SER A 127 -15.44 -11.19 5.02
C SER A 127 -16.06 -10.11 4.13
N LEU A 128 -15.79 -10.16 2.84
CA LEU A 128 -16.26 -9.20 1.84
C LEU A 128 -17.42 -9.81 1.05
N ASP A 129 -18.64 -9.70 1.59
CA ASP A 129 -19.87 -10.21 0.97
C ASP A 129 -20.90 -9.08 0.79
N GLY A 130 -20.48 -8.00 0.16
CA GLY A 130 -21.31 -6.81 -0.07
C GLY A 130 -21.91 -6.28 1.23
N ALA A 131 -23.24 -6.16 1.29
CA ALA A 131 -23.93 -5.68 2.49
C ALA A 131 -23.86 -6.63 3.71
N ARG A 132 -23.40 -7.88 3.53
CA ARG A 132 -23.22 -8.85 4.61
C ARG A 132 -21.78 -8.95 5.09
N SER A 133 -20.92 -8.06 4.63
CA SER A 133 -19.53 -8.00 5.08
C SER A 133 -19.46 -7.84 6.60
N ALA A 134 -18.61 -8.63 7.25
CA ALA A 134 -18.53 -8.66 8.72
C ALA A 134 -17.15 -9.10 9.20
N ILE A 135 -16.79 -8.70 10.43
CA ILE A 135 -15.61 -9.23 11.11
C ILE A 135 -15.86 -10.71 11.40
N VAL A 136 -14.97 -11.58 10.91
CA VAL A 136 -15.10 -13.04 11.04
C VAL A 136 -14.08 -13.64 11.99
N ASP A 137 -12.94 -12.97 12.21
CA ASP A 137 -11.90 -13.44 13.12
C ASP A 137 -11.02 -12.31 13.64
N SER A 138 -10.22 -12.59 14.67
CA SER A 138 -9.33 -11.64 15.31
C SER A 138 -8.15 -12.37 15.98
N VAL A 139 -6.93 -11.86 15.84
CA VAL A 139 -5.72 -12.44 16.44
C VAL A 139 -4.80 -11.36 16.98
N ARG A 140 -4.17 -11.63 18.13
CA ARG A 140 -3.12 -10.76 18.68
C ARG A 140 -1.77 -11.16 18.09
N ILE A 141 -1.01 -10.16 17.62
CA ILE A 141 0.27 -10.38 16.92
C ILE A 141 1.47 -9.71 17.60
N GLY A 142 1.23 -8.83 18.55
CA GLY A 142 2.25 -8.01 19.22
C GLY A 142 1.89 -6.53 19.21
N THR A 143 2.68 -5.74 19.91
CA THR A 143 2.39 -4.33 20.19
C THR A 143 2.50 -3.45 18.96
N GLN A 144 1.54 -2.57 18.78
CA GLN A 144 1.51 -1.54 17.73
C GLN A 144 1.91 -2.06 16.34
N PRO A 145 1.09 -2.90 15.70
CA PRO A 145 1.35 -3.31 14.31
C PRO A 145 1.50 -2.07 13.41
N GLN A 146 2.61 -1.99 12.66
CA GLN A 146 2.93 -0.87 11.79
C GLN A 146 2.50 -1.13 10.33
N ALA A 147 2.66 -2.36 9.89
CA ALA A 147 2.26 -2.79 8.56
C ALA A 147 1.94 -4.28 8.55
N ILE A 148 1.01 -4.66 7.70
CA ILE A 148 0.66 -6.05 7.41
C ILE A 148 0.67 -6.29 5.92
N GLN A 149 0.98 -7.52 5.50
CA GLN A 149 0.84 -7.92 4.11
C GLN A 149 0.52 -9.41 3.97
N VAL A 150 -0.48 -9.70 3.15
CA VAL A 150 -0.85 -11.07 2.77
C VAL A 150 0.14 -11.60 1.74
N SER A 151 0.56 -12.85 1.90
CA SER A 151 1.40 -13.54 0.91
C SER A 151 0.72 -13.63 -0.46
N PRO A 152 1.47 -13.71 -1.56
CA PRO A 152 0.88 -13.92 -2.88
C PRO A 152 0.00 -15.18 -3.00
N SER A 153 0.26 -16.19 -2.19
CA SER A 153 -0.56 -17.43 -2.10
C SER A 153 -1.83 -17.25 -1.24
N GLY A 154 -1.95 -16.18 -0.45
CA GLY A 154 -3.13 -15.91 0.37
C GLY A 154 -3.21 -16.72 1.68
N ASP A 155 -2.19 -17.47 2.01
CA ASP A 155 -2.18 -18.42 3.13
C ASP A 155 -1.38 -17.95 4.36
N LEU A 156 -0.77 -16.74 4.29
CA LEU A 156 0.07 -16.21 5.34
C LEU A 156 0.05 -14.67 5.36
N ILE A 157 -0.04 -14.06 6.54
CA ILE A 157 0.24 -12.63 6.73
C ILE A 157 1.64 -12.47 7.31
N ALA A 158 2.42 -11.54 6.78
CA ALA A 158 3.58 -10.95 7.44
C ALA A 158 3.19 -9.62 8.07
N ALA A 159 3.63 -9.37 9.29
CA ALA A 159 3.35 -8.14 10.03
C ALA A 159 4.60 -7.61 10.73
N ILE A 160 4.70 -6.29 10.85
CA ILE A 160 5.72 -5.61 11.64
C ILE A 160 5.09 -5.05 12.91
N THR A 161 5.73 -5.30 14.05
CA THR A 161 5.36 -4.78 15.38
C THR A 161 6.53 -4.00 15.99
N VAL A 162 6.28 -3.33 17.11
CA VAL A 162 7.34 -2.61 17.83
C VAL A 162 7.96 -3.42 18.96
N ASP A 163 7.61 -4.69 19.12
CA ASP A 163 8.11 -5.55 20.20
C ASP A 163 9.59 -5.90 20.01
N PRO A 164 10.49 -5.54 20.93
CA PRO A 164 11.92 -5.85 20.79
C PRO A 164 12.18 -7.35 20.75
N GLY A 165 12.92 -7.81 19.74
CA GLY A 165 13.25 -9.23 19.52
C GLY A 165 12.11 -10.08 18.94
N ARG A 166 10.96 -9.46 18.64
CA ARG A 166 9.78 -10.11 18.05
C ARG A 166 9.11 -9.20 17.02
N GLU A 167 9.89 -8.37 16.36
CA GLU A 167 9.44 -7.30 15.49
C GLU A 167 8.67 -7.80 14.26
N LEU A 168 8.92 -9.05 13.84
CA LEU A 168 8.30 -9.67 12.66
C LEU A 168 7.38 -10.80 13.10
N ALA A 169 6.10 -10.70 12.78
CA ALA A 169 5.10 -11.73 13.06
C ALA A 169 4.55 -12.35 11.76
N PHE A 170 4.29 -13.65 11.80
CA PHE A 170 3.62 -14.38 10.73
C PHE A 170 2.36 -15.05 11.26
N VAL A 171 1.27 -14.91 10.51
CA VAL A 171 -0.04 -15.45 10.86
C VAL A 171 -0.57 -16.31 9.72
N PRO A 172 -0.66 -17.65 9.87
CA PRO A 172 -1.28 -18.50 8.89
C PRO A 172 -2.75 -18.13 8.65
N LEU A 173 -3.18 -18.23 7.40
CA LEU A 173 -4.53 -17.94 6.96
C LEU A 173 -5.18 -19.15 6.29
N LYS A 174 -6.45 -19.38 6.64
CA LYS A 174 -7.30 -20.33 5.93
C LYS A 174 -8.75 -19.86 5.98
N ASP A 175 -9.35 -19.62 4.81
CA ASP A 175 -10.76 -19.19 4.68
C ASP A 175 -11.10 -17.99 5.59
N GLY A 176 -10.21 -16.98 5.60
CA GLY A 176 -10.34 -15.78 6.45
C GLY A 176 -10.10 -16.02 7.94
N ARG A 177 -9.70 -17.22 8.38
CA ARG A 177 -9.39 -17.53 9.77
C ARG A 177 -7.89 -17.54 10.03
N PHE A 178 -7.52 -17.14 11.23
CA PHE A 178 -6.14 -17.06 11.66
C PHE A 178 -5.68 -18.34 12.33
N GLY A 179 -4.47 -18.77 11.98
CA GLY A 179 -3.73 -19.82 12.67
C GLY A 179 -2.83 -19.27 13.79
N PRO A 180 -1.99 -20.13 14.39
CA PRO A 180 -1.09 -19.72 15.47
C PRO A 180 -0.02 -18.76 14.97
N VAL A 181 0.21 -17.67 15.75
CA VAL A 181 1.21 -16.63 15.44
C VAL A 181 2.62 -17.13 15.71
N ALA A 182 3.51 -16.96 14.74
CA ALA A 182 4.95 -17.14 14.91
C ALA A 182 5.66 -15.78 14.85
N SER A 183 6.50 -15.46 15.85
CA SER A 183 7.21 -14.19 15.91
C SER A 183 8.72 -14.41 15.85
N PHE A 184 9.41 -13.53 15.11
CA PHE A 184 10.86 -13.60 14.87
C PHE A 184 11.51 -12.24 15.13
N SER A 185 12.77 -12.30 15.58
CA SER A 185 13.60 -11.11 15.65
C SER A 185 14.16 -10.75 14.29
N LEU A 186 14.17 -9.46 13.97
CA LEU A 186 14.91 -8.92 12.83
C LEU A 186 16.44 -8.91 13.08
N GLN A 187 16.88 -9.35 14.26
CA GLN A 187 18.29 -9.39 14.69
C GLN A 187 18.98 -8.04 14.51
N LEU A 188 18.29 -6.99 14.95
CA LEU A 188 18.80 -5.63 14.89
C LEU A 188 19.47 -5.25 16.21
N GLU A 189 20.65 -4.62 16.11
CA GLU A 189 21.26 -3.95 17.25
C GLU A 189 20.31 -2.90 17.84
N PRO A 190 20.43 -2.54 19.12
CA PRO A 190 19.64 -1.47 19.70
C PRO A 190 19.69 -0.19 18.86
N SER A 191 18.54 0.42 18.61
CA SER A 191 18.47 1.70 17.89
C SER A 191 19.05 2.82 18.75
N THR A 192 19.89 3.65 18.15
CA THR A 192 20.34 4.93 18.72
C THR A 192 19.59 6.11 18.11
N GLY A 193 18.60 5.84 17.28
CA GLY A 193 17.84 6.85 16.53
C GLY A 193 16.80 7.58 17.40
N PHE A 194 16.43 8.75 16.96
CA PHE A 194 15.43 9.62 17.57
C PHE A 194 14.02 8.99 17.61
N ILE A 195 13.69 8.10 16.68
CA ILE A 195 12.42 7.43 16.59
C ILE A 195 12.59 6.00 17.11
N PRO A 196 11.80 5.57 18.11
CA PRO A 196 11.90 4.21 18.67
C PRO A 196 11.49 3.12 17.68
N LEU A 197 10.84 3.49 16.57
CA LEU A 197 10.45 2.57 15.52
C LEU A 197 11.65 2.08 14.72
N LYS A 198 11.94 0.80 14.79
CA LYS A 198 13.03 0.18 14.02
C LYS A 198 12.63 -0.11 12.57
N SER A 199 11.39 -0.50 12.38
CA SER A 199 10.82 -0.88 11.08
C SER A 199 9.40 -0.37 10.92
N THR A 200 9.05 0.05 9.72
CA THR A 200 7.73 0.62 9.41
C THR A 200 6.98 -0.17 8.36
N TRP A 201 7.69 -0.97 7.54
CA TRP A 201 7.12 -1.58 6.38
C TRP A 201 7.59 -3.01 6.19
N VAL A 202 6.69 -3.90 5.81
CA VAL A 202 6.97 -5.24 5.32
C VAL A 202 6.26 -5.47 4.00
N GLN A 203 6.93 -6.14 3.06
CA GLN A 203 6.29 -6.54 1.81
C GLN A 203 6.78 -7.90 1.33
N TRP A 204 5.86 -8.72 0.84
CA TRP A 204 6.18 -9.95 0.15
C TRP A 204 6.74 -9.68 -1.24
N HIS A 205 7.83 -10.37 -1.55
CA HIS A 205 8.28 -10.52 -2.93
C HIS A 205 7.24 -11.33 -3.73
N PRO A 206 7.00 -11.03 -5.02
CA PRO A 206 6.00 -11.74 -5.84
C PRO A 206 6.14 -13.27 -5.87
N SER A 207 7.36 -13.80 -5.65
CA SER A 207 7.57 -15.25 -5.53
C SER A 207 6.94 -15.90 -4.29
N GLY A 208 6.50 -15.11 -3.29
CA GLY A 208 6.01 -15.61 -2.01
C GLY A 208 7.06 -16.26 -1.10
N ARG A 209 8.35 -16.15 -1.47
CA ARG A 209 9.46 -16.76 -0.72
C ARG A 209 10.23 -15.77 0.14
N TYR A 210 10.29 -14.51 -0.27
CA TYR A 210 11.06 -13.48 0.40
C TYR A 210 10.18 -12.31 0.82
N ILE A 211 10.68 -11.56 1.81
CA ILE A 211 10.09 -10.29 2.23
C ILE A 211 11.16 -9.21 2.24
N ALA A 212 10.74 -7.95 2.03
CA ALA A 212 11.50 -6.77 2.33
C ALA A 212 10.99 -6.13 3.62
N VAL A 213 11.90 -5.56 4.41
CA VAL A 213 11.59 -4.81 5.64
C VAL A 213 12.34 -3.48 5.60
N ASN A 214 11.61 -2.37 5.69
CA ASN A 214 12.22 -1.03 5.76
C ASN A 214 12.65 -0.72 7.21
N LEU A 215 13.92 -0.38 7.40
CA LEU A 215 14.56 -0.08 8.67
C LEU A 215 14.80 1.43 8.74
N VAL A 216 13.82 2.17 9.22
CA VAL A 216 13.83 3.66 9.18
C VAL A 216 14.89 4.28 10.07
N ASP A 217 15.18 3.69 11.22
CA ASP A 217 16.22 4.15 12.15
C ASP A 217 17.65 3.94 11.64
N ARG A 218 17.82 3.16 10.57
CA ARG A 218 19.12 2.79 9.98
C ARG A 218 19.32 3.26 8.57
N ASN A 219 18.28 3.84 7.95
CA ASN A 219 18.30 4.20 6.54
C ASN A 219 18.67 2.99 5.66
N GLN A 220 18.01 1.85 5.90
CA GLN A 220 18.28 0.59 5.23
C GLN A 220 16.99 -0.13 4.85
N VAL A 221 17.10 -1.01 3.87
CA VAL A 221 16.14 -2.10 3.61
C VAL A 221 16.85 -3.42 3.83
N ALA A 222 16.22 -4.30 4.57
CA ALA A 222 16.65 -5.69 4.77
C ALA A 222 15.73 -6.63 4.00
N PHE A 223 16.31 -7.73 3.50
CA PHE A 223 15.58 -8.76 2.78
C PHE A 223 15.75 -10.08 3.51
N TYR A 224 14.67 -10.86 3.60
CA TYR A 224 14.66 -12.12 4.31
C TYR A 224 14.00 -13.22 3.49
N GLU A 225 14.54 -14.44 3.57
CA GLU A 225 13.89 -15.65 3.12
C GLU A 225 12.98 -16.16 4.24
N VAL A 226 11.73 -16.46 3.90
CA VAL A 226 10.75 -17.05 4.81
C VAL A 226 10.72 -18.55 4.58
N VAL A 227 11.25 -19.31 5.51
CA VAL A 227 11.30 -20.77 5.44
C VAL A 227 10.05 -21.34 6.07
N ARG A 228 9.32 -22.15 5.29
CA ARG A 228 8.07 -22.79 5.74
C ARG A 228 8.32 -24.25 6.11
N GLY A 229 7.69 -24.70 7.20
CA GLY A 229 7.57 -26.10 7.56
C GLY A 229 6.61 -26.86 6.65
N GLN A 230 6.56 -28.16 6.81
CA GLN A 230 5.64 -29.04 6.05
C GLN A 230 4.16 -28.75 6.34
N ASP A 231 3.86 -28.22 7.50
CA ASP A 231 2.53 -27.78 7.93
C ASP A 231 2.13 -26.36 7.43
N GLY A 232 3.01 -25.72 6.66
CA GLY A 232 2.80 -24.37 6.13
C GLY A 232 3.11 -23.23 7.13
N THR A 233 3.45 -23.53 8.37
CA THR A 233 3.90 -22.53 9.35
C THR A 233 5.31 -22.03 9.01
N VAL A 234 5.66 -20.84 9.49
CA VAL A 234 7.03 -20.30 9.34
C VAL A 234 7.92 -20.95 10.41
N SER A 235 8.93 -21.67 9.97
CA SER A 235 9.91 -22.31 10.86
C SER A 235 11.15 -21.44 11.09
N GLU A 236 11.52 -20.61 10.14
CA GLU A 236 12.73 -19.78 10.21
C GLU A 236 12.61 -18.55 9.28
N VAL A 237 13.30 -17.48 9.66
CA VAL A 237 13.48 -16.27 8.85
C VAL A 237 15.00 -16.02 8.73
N GLN A 238 15.50 -16.10 7.50
CA GLN A 238 16.94 -15.97 7.22
C GLN A 238 17.22 -14.72 6.41
N PRO A 239 18.33 -13.99 6.64
CA PRO A 239 18.75 -12.92 5.75
C PRO A 239 18.90 -13.43 4.31
N TRP A 240 18.29 -12.73 3.36
CA TRP A 240 18.50 -12.96 1.95
C TRP A 240 19.42 -11.88 1.38
N GLY A 241 20.70 -12.20 1.30
CA GLY A 241 21.74 -11.29 0.84
C GLY A 241 22.06 -10.17 1.83
N ASN A 242 22.59 -9.09 1.31
CA ASN A 242 22.99 -7.93 2.09
C ASN A 242 21.83 -6.98 2.37
N ARG A 243 21.89 -6.28 3.50
CA ARG A 243 21.10 -5.05 3.70
C ARG A 243 21.57 -3.99 2.71
N VAL A 244 20.66 -3.15 2.26
CA VAL A 244 20.94 -2.08 1.31
C VAL A 244 20.74 -0.74 2.01
N HIS A 245 21.74 0.13 1.92
CA HIS A 245 21.60 1.52 2.36
C HIS A 245 20.75 2.30 1.37
N THR A 246 19.77 3.02 1.92
CA THR A 246 18.90 3.97 1.22
C THR A 246 19.28 5.40 1.58
N ASN A 247 18.50 6.34 1.15
CA ASN A 247 18.49 7.68 1.74
C ASN A 247 17.74 7.68 3.07
N LYS A 248 17.60 8.86 3.66
CA LYS A 248 17.08 9.00 5.00
C LYS A 248 15.61 8.63 5.11
N PHE A 249 15.30 7.77 6.07
CA PHE A 249 13.97 7.37 6.48
C PHE A 249 13.18 6.65 5.37
N PRO A 250 13.60 5.42 4.96
CA PRO A 250 12.86 4.62 3.99
C PRO A 250 11.53 4.17 4.58
N PHE A 251 10.43 4.85 4.23
CA PHE A 251 9.15 4.71 4.93
C PHE A 251 8.30 3.58 4.36
N VAL A 252 7.96 3.66 3.09
CA VAL A 252 7.20 2.64 2.34
C VAL A 252 8.05 2.13 1.18
N GLY A 253 7.87 0.89 0.81
CA GLY A 253 8.51 0.33 -0.38
C GLY A 253 7.62 -0.67 -1.11
N ARG A 254 7.91 -0.90 -2.38
CA ARG A 254 7.18 -1.85 -3.22
C ARG A 254 8.13 -2.64 -4.10
N PHE A 255 7.89 -3.94 -4.20
CA PHE A 255 8.49 -4.75 -5.27
C PHE A 255 7.86 -4.38 -6.61
N SER A 256 8.67 -4.35 -7.66
CA SER A 256 8.13 -4.41 -9.03
C SER A 256 7.38 -5.74 -9.22
N PRO A 257 6.31 -5.77 -10.02
CA PRO A 257 5.52 -7.00 -10.22
C PRO A 257 6.32 -8.20 -10.74
N ASP A 258 7.41 -7.96 -11.48
CA ASP A 258 8.34 -8.99 -11.96
C ASP A 258 9.36 -9.46 -10.88
N GLY A 259 9.38 -8.81 -9.70
CA GLY A 259 10.25 -9.14 -8.59
C GLY A 259 11.72 -8.76 -8.78
N ARG A 260 12.10 -8.05 -9.84
CA ARG A 260 13.51 -7.69 -10.09
C ARG A 260 13.99 -6.49 -9.31
N TYR A 261 13.07 -5.62 -8.92
CA TYR A 261 13.38 -4.39 -8.20
C TYR A 261 12.54 -4.23 -6.95
N TYR A 262 13.07 -3.48 -6.00
CA TYR A 262 12.35 -2.91 -4.88
C TYR A 262 12.58 -1.40 -4.87
N VAL A 263 11.51 -0.63 -4.87
CA VAL A 263 11.59 0.83 -4.80
C VAL A 263 11.09 1.28 -3.44
N THR A 264 11.90 2.06 -2.72
CA THR A 264 11.50 2.64 -1.45
C THR A 264 11.40 4.16 -1.55
N SER A 265 10.43 4.71 -0.83
CA SER A 265 10.28 6.14 -0.62
C SER A 265 11.02 6.55 0.64
N ASP A 266 12.06 7.35 0.48
CA ASP A 266 12.90 7.88 1.54
C ASP A 266 12.45 9.32 1.81
N VAL A 267 11.60 9.48 2.84
CA VAL A 267 10.84 10.74 3.07
C VAL A 267 11.64 11.85 3.73
N GLN A 268 12.91 11.59 4.08
CA GLN A 268 13.87 12.55 4.64
C GLN A 268 13.47 13.13 6.02
N TRP A 269 12.64 12.43 6.78
CA TRP A 269 12.18 12.88 8.09
C TRP A 269 13.25 12.75 9.18
N GLY A 270 13.20 13.61 10.19
CA GLY A 270 14.06 13.55 11.38
C GLY A 270 14.26 14.90 12.04
N VAL A 271 14.81 14.89 13.26
CA VAL A 271 15.09 16.12 14.05
C VAL A 271 16.12 17.02 13.41
N ASP A 272 17.05 16.44 12.67
CA ASP A 272 18.11 17.14 11.93
C ASP A 272 17.60 17.74 10.60
N THR A 273 16.34 17.45 10.24
CA THR A 273 15.69 17.94 9.02
C THR A 273 14.42 18.75 9.31
N ASP A 274 14.27 19.29 10.52
CA ASP A 274 13.09 20.04 10.95
C ASP A 274 11.77 19.24 10.84
N GLY A 275 11.78 18.02 11.39
CA GLY A 275 10.61 17.15 11.53
C GLY A 275 10.22 16.40 10.26
N PHE A 276 8.92 16.37 9.99
CA PHE A 276 8.34 15.57 8.89
C PHE A 276 8.35 16.27 7.53
N TYR A 277 8.51 17.59 7.48
CA TYR A 277 8.30 18.35 6.25
C TYR A 277 9.43 19.33 5.93
N GLY A 278 10.50 19.36 6.71
CA GLY A 278 11.59 20.33 6.59
C GLY A 278 12.41 20.15 5.30
N VAL A 279 12.49 18.93 4.75
CA VAL A 279 13.14 18.68 3.46
C VAL A 279 12.08 18.54 2.37
N ARG A 280 12.17 19.42 1.37
CA ARG A 280 11.17 19.49 0.29
C ARG A 280 11.41 18.53 -0.86
N GLU A 281 12.55 17.87 -0.91
CA GLU A 281 12.90 16.85 -1.87
C GLU A 281 12.83 15.48 -1.21
N GLY A 282 11.86 14.65 -1.60
CA GLY A 282 11.87 13.21 -1.32
C GLY A 282 12.86 12.49 -2.22
N ILE A 283 13.20 11.27 -1.84
CA ILE A 283 14.08 10.41 -2.62
C ILE A 283 13.37 9.08 -2.85
N LEU A 284 13.55 8.54 -4.05
CA LEU A 284 13.18 7.16 -4.39
C LEU A 284 14.46 6.37 -4.61
N THR A 285 14.71 5.38 -3.76
CA THR A 285 15.84 4.45 -3.93
C THR A 285 15.38 3.20 -4.64
N THR A 286 15.92 2.92 -5.81
CA THR A 286 15.69 1.66 -6.53
C THR A 286 16.75 0.65 -6.14
N VAL A 287 16.32 -0.50 -5.64
CA VAL A 287 17.17 -1.65 -5.33
C VAL A 287 16.97 -2.72 -6.39
N ARG A 288 18.04 -3.12 -7.06
CA ARG A 288 18.08 -4.33 -7.90
C ARG A 288 18.32 -5.53 -7.01
N LEU A 289 17.41 -6.48 -7.08
CA LEU A 289 17.46 -7.67 -6.25
C LEU A 289 18.40 -8.73 -6.83
N ALA A 290 18.94 -9.57 -5.94
CA ALA A 290 19.57 -10.82 -6.35
C ALA A 290 18.53 -11.74 -7.00
N ASN A 291 18.98 -12.68 -7.83
CA ASN A 291 18.10 -13.67 -8.42
C ASN A 291 17.44 -14.53 -7.33
N VAL A 292 16.18 -14.86 -7.54
CA VAL A 292 15.42 -15.79 -6.68
C VAL A 292 16.21 -17.11 -6.57
N GLY A 293 16.43 -17.57 -5.33
CA GLY A 293 17.22 -18.76 -5.06
C GLY A 293 18.72 -18.52 -4.87
N ALA A 294 19.24 -17.31 -5.17
CA ALA A 294 20.62 -16.96 -4.84
C ALA A 294 20.87 -16.99 -3.34
N ARG A 295 22.05 -17.48 -2.91
CA ARG A 295 22.45 -17.60 -1.52
C ARG A 295 23.91 -17.19 -1.33
N GLY A 296 24.26 -16.85 -0.09
CA GLY A 296 25.62 -16.45 0.25
C GLY A 296 26.08 -15.26 -0.62
N ASP A 297 27.31 -15.31 -1.12
CA ASP A 297 27.91 -14.23 -1.92
C ASP A 297 27.19 -13.95 -3.25
N THR A 298 26.38 -14.87 -3.75
CA THR A 298 25.56 -14.69 -4.96
C THR A 298 24.27 -13.93 -4.70
N ALA A 299 23.81 -13.87 -3.47
CA ALA A 299 22.63 -13.11 -3.06
C ALA A 299 23.03 -11.66 -2.76
N ARG A 300 23.35 -10.90 -3.82
CA ARG A 300 23.80 -9.51 -3.68
C ARG A 300 22.78 -8.53 -4.26
N HIS A 301 22.21 -7.69 -3.40
CA HIS A 301 21.36 -6.58 -3.77
C HIS A 301 22.21 -5.32 -4.00
N THR A 302 21.80 -4.50 -4.97
CA THR A 302 22.53 -3.28 -5.34
C THR A 302 21.58 -2.10 -5.50
N VAL A 303 22.07 -0.88 -5.38
CA VAL A 303 21.33 0.36 -5.70
C VAL A 303 21.83 0.89 -7.03
N PRO A 304 21.17 0.57 -8.15
CA PRO A 304 21.56 1.08 -9.45
C PRO A 304 21.20 2.56 -9.62
N HIS A 305 20.09 3.02 -9.02
CA HIS A 305 19.58 4.36 -9.20
C HIS A 305 18.98 4.95 -7.94
N ILE A 306 19.14 6.27 -7.81
CA ILE A 306 18.47 7.14 -6.86
C ILE A 306 17.79 8.22 -7.70
N THR A 307 16.50 8.46 -7.45
CA THR A 307 15.69 9.40 -8.22
C THR A 307 15.07 10.42 -7.26
N LEU A 308 14.98 11.68 -7.67
CA LEU A 308 14.25 12.68 -6.89
C LEU A 308 12.78 12.30 -6.82
N GLY A 309 12.25 12.26 -5.62
CA GLY A 309 10.84 12.07 -5.30
C GLY A 309 10.14 13.40 -5.07
N GLY A 310 8.82 13.34 -4.91
CA GLY A 310 8.05 14.52 -4.50
C GLY A 310 8.27 14.85 -3.01
N TRP A 311 7.89 16.04 -2.62
CA TRP A 311 8.01 16.50 -1.23
C TRP A 311 7.11 15.67 -0.29
N GLY A 312 7.72 14.92 0.62
CA GLY A 312 7.05 13.98 1.49
C GLY A 312 6.31 12.88 0.71
N ALA A 313 7.01 12.26 -0.26
CA ALA A 313 6.50 11.12 -1.03
C ALA A 313 6.30 9.93 -0.09
N GLU A 314 5.18 9.88 0.63
CA GLU A 314 4.93 8.90 1.70
C GLU A 314 4.60 7.52 1.16
N THR A 315 3.81 7.45 0.09
CA THR A 315 3.34 6.19 -0.48
C THR A 315 3.76 6.04 -1.92
N VAL A 316 4.11 4.82 -2.29
CA VAL A 316 4.41 4.41 -3.66
C VAL A 316 3.52 3.25 -4.07
N ALA A 317 3.08 3.24 -5.33
CA ALA A 317 2.35 2.12 -5.93
C ALA A 317 2.82 1.87 -7.36
N PHE A 318 2.99 0.59 -7.73
CA PHE A 318 3.25 0.18 -9.11
C PHE A 318 1.96 -0.13 -9.85
N SER A 319 1.92 0.19 -11.13
CA SER A 319 0.93 -0.40 -12.03
C SER A 319 1.12 -1.92 -12.12
N PRO A 320 0.06 -2.71 -12.36
CA PRO A 320 0.15 -4.17 -12.41
C PRO A 320 1.14 -4.72 -13.44
N ASP A 321 1.38 -3.99 -14.54
CA ASP A 321 2.40 -4.32 -15.55
C ASP A 321 3.83 -3.92 -15.14
N GLY A 322 3.99 -3.20 -14.02
CA GLY A 322 5.28 -2.74 -13.50
C GLY A 322 5.88 -1.56 -14.26
N ARG A 323 5.20 -1.02 -15.25
CA ARG A 323 5.73 0.07 -16.07
C ARG A 323 5.69 1.41 -15.37
N PHE A 324 4.58 1.72 -14.70
CA PHE A 324 4.40 2.98 -14.01
C PHE A 324 4.50 2.83 -12.49
N LEU A 325 5.01 3.87 -11.86
CA LEU A 325 5.00 4.06 -10.42
C LEU A 325 4.42 5.43 -10.11
N VAL A 326 3.47 5.47 -9.17
CA VAL A 326 2.88 6.72 -8.67
C VAL A 326 3.29 6.91 -7.22
N THR A 327 3.62 8.15 -6.85
CA THR A 327 3.80 8.56 -5.45
C THR A 327 2.73 9.55 -5.03
N SER A 328 2.30 9.47 -3.77
CA SER A 328 1.54 10.54 -3.13
C SER A 328 2.48 11.37 -2.27
N ASN A 329 2.48 12.69 -2.51
CA ASN A 329 3.38 13.62 -1.89
C ASN A 329 2.59 14.52 -0.94
N LEU A 330 2.80 14.36 0.36
CA LEU A 330 2.04 15.05 1.41
C LEU A 330 2.27 16.56 1.38
N ARG A 331 3.46 16.99 0.96
CA ARG A 331 3.94 18.37 1.05
C ARG A 331 3.73 18.91 2.48
N GLY A 332 3.47 20.20 2.64
CA GLY A 332 3.18 20.79 3.95
C GLY A 332 1.70 20.80 4.33
N THR A 333 0.87 19.91 3.74
CA THR A 333 -0.58 19.93 3.98
C THR A 333 -0.97 19.49 5.39
N GLY A 334 -0.17 18.67 6.07
CA GLY A 334 -0.39 18.29 7.48
C GLY A 334 0.05 19.35 8.49
N LYS A 335 0.77 20.40 8.08
CA LYS A 335 1.25 21.45 8.98
C LYS A 335 0.13 22.40 9.41
N PRO A 336 0.25 23.02 10.60
CA PRO A 336 -0.63 24.11 11.01
C PRO A 336 -0.60 25.25 9.99
N LYS A 337 -1.78 25.79 9.66
CA LYS A 337 -1.89 26.91 8.71
C LYS A 337 -1.08 28.11 9.21
N GLY A 338 -0.25 28.66 8.30
CA GLY A 338 0.61 29.81 8.61
C GLY A 338 2.00 29.43 9.10
N SER A 339 2.29 28.14 9.33
CA SER A 339 3.67 27.71 9.58
C SER A 339 4.52 27.84 8.30
N ARG A 340 5.86 27.90 8.46
CA ARG A 340 6.84 28.15 7.39
C ARG A 340 6.67 27.25 6.16
N ASP A 341 6.42 25.97 6.38
CA ASP A 341 6.36 24.97 5.32
C ASP A 341 4.94 24.49 5.03
N TRP A 342 3.93 25.21 5.52
CA TRP A 342 2.54 24.91 5.22
C TRP A 342 2.25 25.10 3.72
N THR A 343 1.53 24.15 3.13
CA THR A 343 0.99 24.25 1.78
C THR A 343 -0.50 23.96 1.75
N GLU A 344 -1.20 24.58 0.81
CA GLU A 344 -2.63 24.34 0.62
C GLU A 344 -2.89 23.02 -0.09
N GLN A 345 -2.01 22.65 -1.02
CA GLN A 345 -2.14 21.48 -1.89
C GLN A 345 -1.02 20.49 -1.66
N ALA A 346 -1.39 19.22 -1.71
CA ALA A 346 -0.50 18.08 -1.90
C ALA A 346 -0.26 17.82 -3.40
N SER A 347 0.38 16.71 -3.76
CA SER A 347 0.60 16.36 -5.16
C SER A 347 0.73 14.85 -5.36
N LEU A 348 0.62 14.43 -6.63
CA LEU A 348 0.95 13.09 -7.11
C LEU A 348 2.08 13.21 -8.12
N SER A 349 3.04 12.28 -8.12
CA SER A 349 4.05 12.20 -9.16
C SER A 349 3.93 10.87 -9.92
N LEU A 350 4.14 10.92 -11.24
CA LEU A 350 4.15 9.74 -12.11
C LEU A 350 5.56 9.49 -12.64
N TYR A 351 6.01 8.27 -12.45
CA TYR A 351 7.31 7.78 -12.96
C TYR A 351 7.08 6.59 -13.89
N GLU A 352 8.00 6.41 -14.83
CA GLU A 352 8.11 5.20 -15.65
C GLU A 352 9.38 4.45 -15.25
N LEU A 353 9.24 3.15 -14.97
CA LEU A 353 10.37 2.27 -14.65
C LEU A 353 10.94 1.65 -15.92
N ASP A 354 12.22 1.89 -16.17
CA ASP A 354 12.99 1.10 -17.12
C ASP A 354 13.27 -0.28 -16.52
N SER A 355 12.60 -1.29 -17.04
CA SER A 355 12.66 -2.65 -16.52
C SER A 355 14.03 -3.33 -16.66
N GLU A 356 14.93 -2.83 -17.52
CA GLU A 356 16.28 -3.38 -17.70
C GLU A 356 17.29 -2.75 -16.73
N THR A 357 17.19 -1.44 -16.53
CA THR A 357 18.15 -0.69 -15.71
C THR A 357 17.68 -0.43 -14.30
N GLY A 358 16.35 -0.38 -14.06
CA GLY A 358 15.74 0.05 -12.79
C GLY A 358 15.66 1.56 -12.63
N ARG A 359 15.92 2.32 -13.71
CA ARG A 359 15.83 3.78 -13.68
C ARG A 359 14.38 4.24 -13.69
N LEU A 360 14.05 5.14 -12.77
CA LEU A 360 12.76 5.83 -12.74
C LEU A 360 12.88 7.16 -13.50
N THR A 361 12.00 7.39 -14.47
CA THR A 361 11.91 8.63 -15.23
C THR A 361 10.65 9.37 -14.80
N LEU A 362 10.79 10.57 -14.23
CA LEU A 362 9.68 11.43 -13.82
C LEU A 362 8.96 12.00 -15.05
N HIS A 363 7.67 11.73 -15.18
CA HIS A 363 6.81 12.32 -16.21
C HIS A 363 6.24 13.68 -15.79
N GLY A 364 5.88 13.84 -14.52
CA GLY A 364 5.35 15.08 -13.99
C GLY A 364 4.88 14.96 -12.55
N GLU A 365 4.46 16.11 -12.01
CA GLU A 365 3.83 16.24 -10.70
C GLU A 365 2.53 17.03 -10.87
N TRP A 366 1.44 16.52 -10.29
CA TRP A 366 0.09 17.10 -10.41
C TRP A 366 -0.45 17.44 -9.03
N PRO A 367 -0.99 18.67 -8.84
CA PRO A 367 -1.55 19.07 -7.57
C PRO A 367 -2.85 18.35 -7.27
N ILE A 368 -3.05 18.06 -5.98
CA ILE A 368 -4.28 17.51 -5.41
C ILE A 368 -4.74 18.46 -4.28
N SER A 369 -6.04 18.82 -4.29
CA SER A 369 -6.59 19.79 -3.32
C SER A 369 -6.85 19.20 -1.93
N GLY A 370 -6.56 17.92 -1.72
CA GLY A 370 -6.71 17.23 -0.45
C GLY A 370 -5.54 17.44 0.50
N VAL A 371 -5.78 17.10 1.75
CA VAL A 371 -4.78 17.09 2.82
C VAL A 371 -4.34 15.65 3.04
N LEU A 372 -3.02 15.41 3.18
CA LEU A 372 -2.42 14.10 3.43
C LEU A 372 -2.99 12.99 2.52
N PRO A 373 -2.70 12.99 1.22
CA PRO A 373 -3.06 11.86 0.36
C PRO A 373 -2.14 10.68 0.68
N GLN A 374 -2.57 9.74 1.54
CA GLN A 374 -1.69 8.70 2.07
C GLN A 374 -1.81 7.36 1.36
N GLY A 375 -3.02 6.90 1.05
CA GLY A 375 -3.22 5.61 0.39
C GLY A 375 -3.21 5.70 -1.12
N LEU A 376 -2.58 4.72 -1.80
CA LEU A 376 -2.58 4.56 -3.25
C LEU A 376 -2.88 3.11 -3.64
N ALA A 377 -3.73 2.91 -4.65
CA ALA A 377 -3.92 1.63 -5.31
C ALA A 377 -4.16 1.82 -6.81
N PHE A 378 -3.69 0.90 -7.63
CA PHE A 378 -4.07 0.81 -9.03
C PHE A 378 -5.29 -0.08 -9.21
N ASP A 379 -6.06 0.17 -10.26
CA ASP A 379 -7.03 -0.79 -10.75
C ASP A 379 -6.31 -1.98 -11.42
N ARG A 380 -7.05 -3.08 -11.63
CA ARG A 380 -6.50 -4.27 -12.29
C ARG A 380 -5.97 -4.00 -13.69
N GLY A 381 -6.54 -3.02 -14.39
CA GLY A 381 -6.14 -2.62 -15.73
C GLY A 381 -4.88 -1.75 -15.77
N GLY A 382 -4.42 -1.27 -14.63
CA GLY A 382 -3.24 -0.40 -14.50
C GLY A 382 -3.43 1.00 -15.08
N ARG A 383 -4.69 1.41 -15.34
CA ARG A 383 -5.00 2.70 -15.95
C ARG A 383 -5.59 3.72 -15.00
N ARG A 384 -6.22 3.26 -13.92
CA ARG A 384 -6.77 4.13 -12.87
C ARG A 384 -5.94 4.00 -11.60
N VAL A 385 -5.80 5.12 -10.92
CA VAL A 385 -5.14 5.24 -9.62
C VAL A 385 -6.16 5.77 -8.63
N PHE A 386 -6.41 5.01 -7.58
CA PHE A 386 -7.22 5.42 -6.44
C PHE A 386 -6.32 6.10 -5.42
N VAL A 387 -6.70 7.29 -5.00
CA VAL A 387 -5.93 8.14 -4.09
C VAL A 387 -6.76 8.45 -2.86
N GLY A 388 -6.32 7.97 -1.70
CA GLY A 388 -6.96 8.27 -0.42
C GLY A 388 -6.58 9.67 0.06
N VAL A 389 -7.56 10.52 0.23
CA VAL A 389 -7.41 11.87 0.75
C VAL A 389 -7.94 11.92 2.17
N ASN A 390 -7.05 12.19 3.12
CA ASN A 390 -7.39 12.20 4.54
C ASN A 390 -8.57 13.16 4.84
N ARG A 391 -8.53 14.35 4.25
CA ARG A 391 -9.52 15.40 4.52
C ARG A 391 -9.47 16.52 3.48
N TYR A 392 -10.61 17.23 3.32
CA TYR A 392 -10.69 18.48 2.55
C TYR A 392 -10.90 19.67 3.49
N ARG A 393 -10.21 20.79 3.22
CA ARG A 393 -10.28 21.99 4.08
C ARG A 393 -11.50 22.87 3.80
N ASN A 394 -12.00 22.85 2.57
CA ASN A 394 -13.00 23.81 2.08
C ASN A 394 -14.42 23.25 2.03
N GLU A 395 -14.69 22.11 2.65
CA GLU A 395 -16.03 21.57 2.71
C GLU A 395 -16.77 22.16 3.92
N SER A 396 -17.77 23.00 3.63
CA SER A 396 -18.47 23.87 4.59
C SER A 396 -19.33 23.17 5.62
N THR A 397 -19.53 21.85 5.54
CA THR A 397 -20.51 21.16 6.40
C THR A 397 -20.00 19.92 7.10
N SER A 398 -18.93 19.34 6.70
CA SER A 398 -18.14 18.31 7.39
C SER A 398 -16.91 18.03 6.54
N PRO A 399 -15.71 18.37 6.98
CA PRO A 399 -14.51 18.06 6.24
C PRO A 399 -14.29 16.54 6.24
N GLY A 400 -14.95 15.85 5.33
CA GLY A 400 -14.80 14.41 5.12
C GLY A 400 -13.53 14.09 4.37
N GLY A 401 -13.15 12.83 4.39
CA GLY A 401 -12.17 12.25 3.49
C GLY A 401 -12.80 11.80 2.16
N ALA A 402 -11.96 11.29 1.26
CA ALA A 402 -12.44 10.66 0.03
C ALA A 402 -11.42 9.72 -0.57
N VAL A 403 -11.87 8.95 -1.56
CA VAL A 403 -11.01 8.39 -2.61
C VAL A 403 -11.25 9.17 -3.88
N GLU A 404 -10.20 9.78 -4.42
CA GLU A 404 -10.20 10.35 -5.77
C GLU A 404 -9.71 9.32 -6.78
N VAL A 405 -10.31 9.33 -7.97
CA VAL A 405 -9.88 8.47 -9.07
C VAL A 405 -9.11 9.32 -10.10
N TRP A 406 -7.90 8.91 -10.38
CA TRP A 406 -7.04 9.50 -11.39
C TRP A 406 -6.80 8.49 -12.52
N ARG A 407 -6.53 8.96 -13.71
CA ARG A 407 -6.25 8.11 -14.87
C ARG A 407 -4.88 8.45 -15.46
N ILE A 408 -4.14 7.41 -15.84
CA ILE A 408 -2.95 7.58 -16.67
C ILE A 408 -3.41 7.72 -18.12
N THR A 409 -2.96 8.79 -18.79
CA THR A 409 -3.09 8.97 -20.23
C THR A 409 -1.72 8.83 -20.88
N GLU A 410 -1.70 8.22 -22.07
CA GLU A 410 -0.50 8.02 -22.87
C GLU A 410 -0.57 8.76 -24.22
N GLU A 411 -1.53 9.67 -24.36
CA GLU A 411 -1.60 10.54 -25.51
C GLU A 411 -0.48 11.59 -25.44
N GLY A 412 0.66 11.27 -26.07
CA GLY A 412 1.90 12.02 -25.96
C GLY A 412 2.77 11.56 -24.77
N ARG A 413 3.22 12.50 -23.93
CA ARG A 413 3.94 12.17 -22.69
C ARG A 413 2.95 11.62 -21.65
N PRO A 414 3.26 10.50 -20.99
CA PRO A 414 2.40 9.99 -19.95
C PRO A 414 2.07 11.03 -18.87
N ALA A 415 0.80 11.09 -18.46
CA ALA A 415 0.32 12.07 -17.50
C ALA A 415 -0.79 11.52 -16.61
N LEU A 416 -0.92 12.06 -15.40
CA LEU A 416 -2.06 11.83 -14.53
C LEU A 416 -3.16 12.87 -14.82
N VAL A 417 -4.38 12.39 -15.00
CA VAL A 417 -5.56 13.23 -15.19
C VAL A 417 -6.59 12.88 -14.14
N ALA A 418 -6.98 13.87 -13.34
CA ALA A 418 -8.08 13.69 -12.38
C ALA A 418 -9.38 13.39 -13.13
N THR A 419 -10.11 12.37 -12.70
CA THR A 419 -11.47 12.13 -13.16
C THR A 419 -12.46 12.94 -12.30
N GLN A 420 -13.74 12.87 -12.64
CA GLN A 420 -14.80 13.45 -11.80
C GLN A 420 -15.23 12.49 -10.68
N ASP A 421 -14.75 11.26 -10.70
CA ASP A 421 -15.14 10.23 -9.74
C ASP A 421 -14.48 10.48 -8.40
N ARG A 422 -15.30 10.67 -7.39
CA ARG A 422 -14.90 10.86 -6.01
C ARG A 422 -15.85 10.12 -5.09
N PHE A 423 -15.31 9.23 -4.28
CA PHE A 423 -16.06 8.53 -3.25
C PHE A 423 -15.86 9.25 -1.92
N ARG A 424 -16.91 9.91 -1.41
CA ARG A 424 -16.88 10.59 -0.10
C ARG A 424 -16.90 9.59 1.01
N LEU A 425 -15.99 9.76 1.98
CA LEU A 425 -15.76 8.87 3.10
C LEU A 425 -15.66 9.69 4.40
N PRO A 426 -15.74 9.05 5.58
CA PRO A 426 -15.39 9.71 6.83
C PRO A 426 -13.98 10.33 6.77
N PRO A 427 -13.67 11.37 7.56
CA PRO A 427 -12.34 11.95 7.63
C PRO A 427 -11.33 10.94 8.17
N GLY A 428 -10.04 11.22 7.96
CA GLY A 428 -8.97 10.36 8.43
C GLY A 428 -8.62 9.21 7.48
N VAL A 429 -8.98 9.29 6.21
CA VAL A 429 -8.56 8.30 5.19
C VAL A 429 -7.05 8.21 5.15
N HIS A 430 -6.48 6.99 5.31
CA HIS A 430 -5.03 6.79 5.36
C HIS A 430 -4.53 5.59 4.57
N THR A 431 -5.23 4.47 4.53
CA THR A 431 -4.76 3.26 3.84
C THR A 431 -5.76 2.81 2.80
N ILE A 432 -5.27 2.45 1.62
CA ILE A 432 -6.07 1.86 0.54
C ILE A 432 -5.47 0.51 0.14
N ALA A 433 -6.33 -0.47 -0.04
CA ALA A 433 -6.01 -1.72 -0.73
C ALA A 433 -7.03 -1.94 -1.84
N GLY A 434 -6.59 -2.38 -3.03
CA GLY A 434 -7.47 -2.61 -4.17
C GLY A 434 -6.98 -3.75 -5.06
N ARG A 435 -7.90 -4.42 -5.70
CA ARG A 435 -7.64 -5.44 -6.73
C ARG A 435 -8.77 -5.49 -7.75
#